data_338d0852c94bee16f5af26ad9a7fae12
#
_entry.id   338d0852c94bee16f5af26ad9a7fae12
#
_cell.length_a   1.000
_cell.length_b   1.000
_cell.length_c   1.000
_cell.angle_alpha   90.00
_cell.angle_beta   90.00
_cell.angle_gamma   90.00
#
_symmetry.space_group_name_H-M   'P 1'
#
loop_
_entity.id
_entity.type
_entity.pdbx_description
1 polymer ?
#
loop_
_entity_poly.entity_id
_entity_poly.type
_entity_poly.pdbx_seq_one_letter_code
_entity_poly.pdbx_strand_id
1 'polypeptide(L)'
;MLPCCTGRPVTVAPSAALWLRATEGRAARPDAVVLAAGPGLAGAEREVRELAAQYPAATVLSGAAASADGVRRALDGAGLAHIAAHGRFRADNPLFSSLRLADGPLTVYDLESLERAPQTLVLSACESGLSDVRAGDELMGLAAALFALGTTTVIGSVIAIPDEATAPLMASFHTHLAAGLASSEALARAQAERGGAAFVNLGAG
;
A
#
# COMPACT_ATOMS: atom_id res chain seq x y z
N MET A 1 -16.90 7.24 2.26
CA MET A 1 -17.41 5.85 2.12
C MET A 1 -18.91 5.84 2.35
N LEU A 2 -19.66 5.05 1.58
CA LEU A 2 -21.08 4.92 1.79
C LEU A 2 -21.36 4.21 3.13
N PRO A 3 -22.35 4.63 3.92
CA PRO A 3 -22.65 4.01 5.23
C PRO A 3 -22.91 2.50 5.16
N CYS A 4 -23.43 2.01 4.01
CA CYS A 4 -23.66 0.58 3.78
C CYS A 4 -22.37 -0.26 3.67
N CYS A 5 -21.21 0.37 3.48
CA CYS A 5 -19.92 -0.31 3.38
C CYS A 5 -19.16 -0.36 4.71
N THR A 6 -19.65 0.32 5.76
CA THR A 6 -18.98 0.33 7.06
C THR A 6 -18.94 -1.08 7.67
N GLY A 7 -17.75 -1.56 8.04
CA GLY A 7 -17.53 -2.88 8.62
C GLY A 7 -17.72 -4.06 7.65
N ARG A 8 -17.90 -3.78 6.36
CA ARG A 8 -18.01 -4.81 5.31
C ARG A 8 -16.77 -4.84 4.45
N PRO A 9 -16.27 -6.03 4.06
CA PRO A 9 -15.21 -6.15 3.08
C PRO A 9 -15.68 -5.57 1.74
N VAL A 10 -14.93 -4.61 1.22
CA VAL A 10 -15.20 -3.99 -0.09
C VAL A 10 -13.91 -3.99 -0.86
N THR A 11 -13.95 -4.46 -2.09
CA THR A 11 -12.86 -4.33 -3.05
C THR A 11 -13.34 -3.58 -4.28
N VAL A 12 -12.42 -2.86 -4.90
CA VAL A 12 -12.66 -2.17 -6.16
C VAL A 12 -11.58 -2.59 -7.15
N ALA A 13 -11.95 -2.87 -8.39
CA ALA A 13 -10.99 -3.20 -9.44
C ALA A 13 -11.25 -2.34 -10.67
N PRO A 14 -10.19 -1.93 -11.39
CA PRO A 14 -10.34 -1.13 -12.62
C PRO A 14 -11.11 -1.86 -13.73
N SER A 15 -11.03 -3.18 -13.74
CA SER A 15 -11.79 -4.03 -14.67
C SER A 15 -11.97 -5.45 -14.12
N ALA A 16 -12.99 -6.16 -14.64
CA ALA A 16 -13.24 -7.56 -14.29
C ALA A 16 -12.05 -8.46 -14.68
N ALA A 17 -11.37 -8.17 -15.78
CA ALA A 17 -10.20 -8.94 -16.22
C ALA A 17 -9.03 -8.81 -15.25
N LEU A 18 -8.75 -7.61 -14.74
CA LEU A 18 -7.72 -7.38 -13.73
C LEU A 18 -8.09 -8.02 -12.40
N TRP A 19 -9.35 -7.95 -12.00
CA TRP A 19 -9.83 -8.63 -10.80
C TRP A 19 -9.64 -10.15 -10.89
N LEU A 20 -10.01 -10.75 -12.02
CA LEU A 20 -9.85 -12.20 -12.23
C LEU A 20 -8.39 -12.63 -12.14
N ARG A 21 -7.49 -11.94 -12.83
CA ARG A 21 -6.04 -12.19 -12.75
C ARG A 21 -5.52 -12.07 -11.31
N ALA A 22 -5.95 -11.04 -10.59
CA ALA A 22 -5.55 -10.82 -9.20
C ALA A 22 -6.01 -11.97 -8.30
N THR A 23 -7.21 -12.53 -8.51
CA THR A 23 -7.71 -13.67 -7.73
C THR A 23 -6.98 -14.96 -8.02
N GLU A 24 -6.55 -15.20 -9.27
CA GLU A 24 -5.78 -16.38 -9.66
C GLU A 24 -4.35 -16.38 -9.13
N GLY A 25 -3.73 -15.19 -9.01
CA GLY A 25 -2.35 -15.03 -8.54
C GLY A 25 -2.17 -14.97 -7.02
N ARG A 26 -3.22 -15.09 -6.24
CA ARG A 26 -3.19 -14.86 -4.80
C ARG A 26 -2.55 -16.02 -4.04
N ALA A 27 -1.45 -15.76 -3.32
CA ALA A 27 -0.89 -16.70 -2.36
C ALA A 27 -1.63 -16.64 -1.02
N ALA A 28 -1.71 -17.78 -0.34
CA ALA A 28 -2.41 -17.89 0.96
C ALA A 28 -1.71 -17.12 2.09
N ARG A 29 -0.39 -16.94 2.02
CA ARG A 29 0.42 -16.14 2.95
C ARG A 29 1.59 -15.49 2.21
N PRO A 30 1.99 -14.26 2.59
CA PRO A 30 3.17 -13.64 2.00
C PRO A 30 4.44 -14.35 2.47
N ASP A 31 5.24 -14.86 1.53
CA ASP A 31 6.51 -15.53 1.82
C ASP A 31 7.61 -14.52 2.23
N ALA A 32 7.55 -13.30 1.73
CA ALA A 32 8.47 -12.22 2.05
C ALA A 32 7.70 -10.93 2.36
N VAL A 33 8.06 -10.29 3.46
CA VAL A 33 7.46 -9.02 3.91
C VAL A 33 8.52 -7.92 3.85
N VAL A 34 8.16 -6.81 3.23
CA VAL A 34 8.98 -5.59 3.13
C VAL A 34 8.26 -4.45 3.85
N LEU A 35 8.96 -3.78 4.74
CA LEU A 35 8.48 -2.61 5.47
C LEU A 35 9.43 -1.44 5.23
N ALA A 36 8.96 -0.37 4.61
CA ALA A 36 9.80 0.78 4.27
C ALA A 36 9.23 2.09 4.82
N ALA A 37 10.10 2.91 5.42
CA ALA A 37 9.78 4.25 5.90
C ALA A 37 10.53 5.30 5.07
N GLY A 38 9.79 6.13 4.33
CA GLY A 38 10.33 7.28 3.61
C GLY A 38 10.63 8.46 4.53
N PRO A 39 11.44 9.42 4.08
CA PRO A 39 11.83 10.58 4.85
C PRO A 39 10.72 11.63 4.94
N GLY A 40 10.76 12.43 6.02
CA GLY A 40 9.92 13.61 6.19
C GLY A 40 8.48 13.35 6.64
N LEU A 41 8.11 12.10 6.89
CA LEU A 41 6.83 11.71 7.46
C LEU A 41 7.06 11.31 8.93
N ALA A 42 6.59 12.13 9.85
CA ALA A 42 6.96 12.04 11.27
C ALA A 42 6.56 10.70 11.94
N GLY A 43 5.51 10.04 11.43
CA GLY A 43 5.02 8.75 11.93
C GLY A 43 5.62 7.52 11.25
N ALA A 44 6.22 7.65 10.07
CA ALA A 44 6.59 6.51 9.21
C ALA A 44 7.54 5.51 9.86
N GLU A 45 8.62 6.01 10.47
CA GLU A 45 9.59 5.12 11.12
C GLU A 45 9.01 4.41 12.36
N ARG A 46 8.10 5.08 13.09
CA ARG A 46 7.40 4.46 14.21
C ARG A 46 6.43 3.40 13.72
N GLU A 47 5.64 3.71 12.70
CA GLU A 47 4.70 2.78 12.08
C GLU A 47 5.43 1.52 11.60
N VAL A 48 6.47 1.66 10.82
CA VAL A 48 7.28 0.55 10.31
C VAL A 48 7.92 -0.27 11.44
N ARG A 49 8.40 0.36 12.51
CA ARG A 49 8.95 -0.34 13.68
C ARG A 49 7.88 -1.14 14.43
N GLU A 50 6.69 -0.59 14.60
CA GLU A 50 5.56 -1.28 15.24
C GLU A 50 5.11 -2.49 14.39
N LEU A 51 5.07 -2.33 13.06
CA LEU A 51 4.76 -3.43 12.15
C LEU A 51 5.85 -4.52 12.15
N ALA A 52 7.12 -4.16 12.24
CA ALA A 52 8.22 -5.11 12.29
C ALA A 52 8.11 -6.08 13.47
N ALA A 53 7.49 -5.68 14.58
CA ALA A 53 7.21 -6.57 15.70
C ALA A 53 6.20 -7.69 15.35
N GLN A 54 5.34 -7.48 14.35
CA GLN A 54 4.37 -8.47 13.86
C GLN A 54 4.96 -9.40 12.79
N TYR A 55 6.05 -8.99 12.15
CA TYR A 55 6.73 -9.72 11.08
C TYR A 55 8.23 -9.88 11.38
N PRO A 56 8.63 -10.80 12.27
CA PRO A 56 10.03 -10.93 12.70
C PRO A 56 11.05 -11.20 11.58
N ALA A 57 10.58 -11.75 10.45
CA ALA A 57 11.40 -12.03 9.27
C ALA A 57 11.29 -10.94 8.18
N ALA A 58 10.66 -9.80 8.46
CA ALA A 58 10.51 -8.73 7.48
C ALA A 58 11.84 -8.06 7.16
N THR A 59 12.00 -7.68 5.90
CA THR A 59 13.05 -6.73 5.48
C THR A 59 12.57 -5.32 5.85
N VAL A 60 13.27 -4.68 6.78
CA VAL A 60 12.94 -3.33 7.26
C VAL A 60 13.92 -2.32 6.67
N LEU A 61 13.39 -1.30 6.00
CA LEU A 61 14.16 -0.23 5.36
C LEU A 61 13.75 1.13 5.94
N SER A 62 14.69 1.83 6.58
CA SER A 62 14.49 3.16 7.13
C SER A 62 15.76 4.00 7.01
N GLY A 63 15.65 5.32 7.15
CA GLY A 63 16.78 6.22 6.98
C GLY A 63 17.44 6.03 5.60
N ALA A 64 18.77 5.97 5.56
CA ALA A 64 19.53 5.81 4.31
C ALA A 64 19.27 4.48 3.60
N ALA A 65 18.85 3.42 4.30
CA ALA A 65 18.52 2.13 3.71
C ALA A 65 17.21 2.18 2.89
N ALA A 66 16.32 3.13 3.19
CA ALA A 66 15.10 3.38 2.41
C ALA A 66 15.39 4.22 1.15
N SER A 67 16.46 3.89 0.42
CA SER A 67 16.75 4.47 -0.89
C SER A 67 15.84 3.89 -1.98
N ALA A 68 15.66 4.59 -3.09
CA ALA A 68 14.82 4.13 -4.19
C ALA A 68 15.26 2.75 -4.72
N ASP A 69 16.57 2.58 -4.92
CA ASP A 69 17.13 1.31 -5.38
C ASP A 69 17.07 0.21 -4.30
N GLY A 70 17.28 0.57 -3.03
CA GLY A 70 17.16 -0.36 -1.89
C GLY A 70 15.73 -0.90 -1.75
N VAL A 71 14.75 -0.02 -1.78
CA VAL A 71 13.32 -0.40 -1.73
C VAL A 71 12.94 -1.20 -2.97
N ARG A 72 13.30 -0.73 -4.17
CA ARG A 72 13.01 -1.44 -5.42
C ARG A 72 13.49 -2.89 -5.38
N ARG A 73 14.76 -3.13 -4.99
CA ARG A 73 15.30 -4.50 -4.87
C ARG A 73 14.56 -5.34 -3.86
N ALA A 74 14.17 -4.77 -2.72
CA ALA A 74 13.44 -5.49 -1.70
C ALA A 74 12.00 -5.86 -2.14
N LEU A 75 11.40 -5.06 -3.01
CA LEU A 75 10.07 -5.31 -3.56
C LEU A 75 10.03 -6.50 -4.53
N ASP A 76 11.15 -6.88 -5.11
CA ASP A 76 11.19 -7.95 -6.11
C ASP A 76 10.80 -9.30 -5.51
N GLY A 77 9.64 -9.79 -5.93
CA GLY A 77 9.05 -11.03 -5.44
C GLY A 77 8.48 -10.98 -4.03
N ALA A 78 8.35 -9.80 -3.41
CA ALA A 78 7.72 -9.67 -2.11
C ALA A 78 6.25 -10.13 -2.13
N GLY A 79 5.84 -10.90 -1.14
CA GLY A 79 4.44 -11.27 -0.95
C GLY A 79 3.62 -10.11 -0.37
N LEU A 80 4.22 -9.32 0.52
CA LEU A 80 3.62 -8.14 1.14
C LEU A 80 4.66 -7.03 1.23
N ALA A 81 4.32 -5.86 0.73
CA ALA A 81 5.11 -4.65 0.92
C ALA A 81 4.25 -3.56 1.57
N HIS A 82 4.78 -2.94 2.62
CA HIS A 82 4.19 -1.78 3.26
C HIS A 82 5.17 -0.62 3.17
N ILE A 83 4.75 0.48 2.55
CA ILE A 83 5.57 1.67 2.34
C ILE A 83 4.88 2.88 2.98
N ALA A 84 5.43 3.36 4.08
CA ALA A 84 5.03 4.59 4.74
C ALA A 84 5.91 5.75 4.23
N ALA A 85 5.44 6.50 3.24
CA ALA A 85 6.20 7.56 2.60
C ALA A 85 5.27 8.63 2.02
N HIS A 86 5.80 9.82 1.74
CA HIS A 86 5.04 10.79 0.94
C HIS A 86 4.84 10.26 -0.48
N GLY A 87 3.59 10.23 -0.93
CA GLY A 87 3.21 9.90 -2.28
C GLY A 87 2.97 11.15 -3.13
N ARG A 88 3.29 11.06 -4.41
CA ARG A 88 2.85 11.99 -5.44
C ARG A 88 2.21 11.19 -6.55
N PHE A 89 0.90 11.25 -6.63
CA PHE A 89 0.15 10.53 -7.65
C PHE A 89 -0.13 11.42 -8.86
N ARG A 90 -0.13 10.82 -10.05
CA ARG A 90 -0.32 11.52 -11.32
C ARG A 90 -1.42 10.86 -12.13
N ALA A 91 -2.57 11.54 -12.25
CA ALA A 91 -3.69 11.07 -13.06
C ALA A 91 -3.39 11.13 -14.56
N ASP A 92 -2.58 12.12 -14.99
CA ASP A 92 -2.19 12.31 -16.39
C ASP A 92 -1.24 11.23 -16.89
N ASN A 93 -0.38 10.68 -16.01
CA ASN A 93 0.51 9.58 -16.32
C ASN A 93 0.86 8.77 -15.06
N PRO A 94 0.10 7.72 -14.75
CA PRO A 94 0.27 6.92 -13.53
C PRO A 94 1.66 6.28 -13.36
N LEU A 95 2.40 6.03 -14.46
CA LEU A 95 3.76 5.48 -14.40
C LEU A 95 4.76 6.43 -13.72
N PHE A 96 4.50 7.73 -13.75
CA PHE A 96 5.28 8.75 -13.05
C PHE A 96 4.74 9.12 -11.67
N SER A 97 3.74 8.39 -11.18
CA SER A 97 3.42 8.41 -9.76
C SER A 97 4.60 7.89 -8.96
N SER A 98 4.88 8.49 -7.82
CA SER A 98 6.12 8.21 -7.09
C SER A 98 5.94 8.25 -5.58
N LEU A 99 6.80 7.54 -4.88
CA LEU A 99 6.99 7.60 -3.44
C LEU A 99 8.32 8.29 -3.16
N ARG A 100 8.33 9.23 -2.21
CA ARG A 100 9.54 9.93 -1.81
C ARG A 100 10.35 9.04 -0.87
N LEU A 101 11.56 8.65 -1.32
CA LEU A 101 12.50 7.85 -0.56
C LEU A 101 13.76 8.66 -0.19
N ALA A 102 14.71 8.02 0.48
CA ALA A 102 15.85 8.69 1.11
C ALA A 102 16.75 9.46 0.12
N ASP A 103 16.93 8.94 -1.08
CA ASP A 103 17.80 9.49 -2.13
C ASP A 103 17.04 10.06 -3.32
N GLY A 104 15.70 9.97 -3.32
CA GLY A 104 14.87 10.48 -4.40
C GLY A 104 13.53 9.77 -4.54
N PRO A 105 12.80 10.04 -5.63
CA PRO A 105 11.52 9.38 -5.89
C PRO A 105 11.73 7.95 -6.42
N LEU A 106 10.93 7.01 -5.93
CA LEU A 106 10.70 5.72 -6.57
C LEU A 106 9.41 5.83 -7.37
N THR A 107 9.51 5.73 -8.70
CA THR A 107 8.35 5.82 -9.60
C THR A 107 7.78 4.43 -9.90
N VAL A 108 6.51 4.39 -10.36
CA VAL A 108 5.93 3.14 -10.86
C VAL A 108 6.71 2.62 -12.08
N TYR A 109 7.25 3.52 -12.91
CA TYR A 109 8.11 3.16 -14.03
C TYR A 109 9.37 2.39 -13.58
N ASP A 110 9.96 2.75 -12.43
CA ASP A 110 11.12 2.01 -11.90
C ASP A 110 10.76 0.57 -11.51
N LEU A 111 9.49 0.32 -11.16
CA LEU A 111 8.99 -1.00 -10.81
C LEU A 111 8.82 -1.93 -12.02
N GLU A 112 8.82 -1.40 -13.26
CA GLU A 112 8.81 -2.22 -14.48
C GLU A 112 10.07 -3.09 -14.61
N SER A 113 11.14 -2.74 -13.92
CA SER A 113 12.38 -3.50 -13.89
C SER A 113 12.38 -4.71 -12.95
N LEU A 114 11.31 -4.90 -12.16
CA LEU A 114 11.18 -6.04 -11.26
C LEU A 114 10.90 -7.32 -12.07
N GLU A 115 11.49 -8.43 -11.65
CA GLU A 115 11.14 -9.74 -12.21
C GLU A 115 9.74 -10.17 -11.77
N ARG A 116 9.36 -9.83 -10.54
CA ARG A 116 8.05 -10.11 -9.96
C ARG A 116 7.61 -8.95 -9.07
N ALA A 117 6.53 -8.29 -9.46
CA ALA A 117 5.94 -7.24 -8.62
C ALA A 117 5.45 -7.81 -7.26
N PRO A 118 5.43 -6.98 -6.20
CA PRO A 118 4.88 -7.40 -4.91
C PRO A 118 3.41 -7.79 -5.06
N GLN A 119 3.00 -8.90 -4.44
CA GLN A 119 1.61 -9.36 -4.54
C GLN A 119 0.64 -8.38 -3.88
N THR A 120 0.92 -7.99 -2.66
CA THR A 120 0.16 -6.99 -1.91
C THR A 120 1.02 -5.78 -1.62
N LEU A 121 0.56 -4.61 -2.04
CA LEU A 121 1.23 -3.34 -1.80
C LEU A 121 0.34 -2.42 -0.94
N VAL A 122 0.81 -2.09 0.25
CA VAL A 122 0.18 -1.14 1.17
C VAL A 122 0.92 0.18 1.07
N LEU A 123 0.20 1.21 0.64
CA LEU A 123 0.68 2.57 0.53
C LEU A 123 0.11 3.39 1.69
N SER A 124 0.85 3.41 2.80
CA SER A 124 0.58 4.30 3.92
C SER A 124 1.16 5.69 3.60
N ALA A 125 0.68 6.25 2.50
CA ALA A 125 1.13 7.52 1.97
C ALA A 125 -0.03 8.50 2.03
N CYS A 126 0.21 9.65 2.70
CA CYS A 126 -0.67 10.79 2.59
C CYS A 126 -0.11 11.72 1.51
N GLU A 127 -0.95 12.18 0.61
CA GLU A 127 -0.58 13.25 -0.29
C GLU A 127 -0.42 14.54 0.50
N SER A 128 0.83 14.97 0.72
CA SER A 128 1.16 16.23 1.42
C SER A 128 1.19 17.42 0.45
N GLY A 129 0.36 17.41 -0.59
CA GLY A 129 0.33 18.44 -1.62
C GLY A 129 -1.05 19.08 -1.77
N LEU A 130 -1.07 20.40 -1.69
CA LEU A 130 -2.18 21.31 -1.98
C LEU A 130 -2.70 21.21 -3.44
N SER A 131 -3.10 20.04 -3.92
CA SER A 131 -3.77 19.96 -5.20
C SER A 131 -5.20 19.48 -5.01
N ASP A 132 -6.12 20.28 -5.55
CA ASP A 132 -7.57 20.05 -5.69
C ASP A 132 -7.89 18.83 -6.58
N VAL A 133 -7.00 17.84 -6.68
CA VAL A 133 -7.11 16.70 -7.57
C VAL A 133 -7.80 15.54 -6.84
N ARG A 134 -8.65 14.85 -7.58
CA ARG A 134 -9.47 13.74 -7.09
C ARG A 134 -8.60 12.53 -6.75
N ALA A 135 -8.10 12.46 -5.53
CA ALA A 135 -7.22 11.39 -5.03
C ALA A 135 -7.69 9.97 -5.38
N GLY A 136 -9.00 9.76 -5.52
CA GLY A 136 -9.56 8.47 -5.94
C GLY A 136 -9.21 8.05 -7.37
N ASP A 137 -9.26 8.97 -8.32
CA ASP A 137 -8.97 8.70 -9.74
C ASP A 137 -7.47 8.43 -9.94
N GLU A 138 -6.63 9.13 -9.21
CA GLU A 138 -5.17 8.96 -9.23
C GLU A 138 -4.74 7.61 -8.66
N LEU A 139 -5.34 7.20 -7.53
CA LEU A 139 -5.08 5.89 -6.93
C LEU A 139 -5.55 4.75 -7.85
N MET A 140 -6.68 4.91 -8.54
CA MET A 140 -7.16 3.93 -9.51
C MET A 140 -6.22 3.77 -10.70
N GLY A 141 -5.68 4.88 -11.22
CA GLY A 141 -4.68 4.86 -12.29
C GLY A 141 -3.38 4.18 -11.86
N LEU A 142 -2.90 4.50 -10.65
CA LEU A 142 -1.74 3.85 -10.05
C LEU A 142 -1.97 2.35 -9.87
N ALA A 143 -3.12 1.95 -9.32
CA ALA A 143 -3.45 0.54 -9.12
C ALA A 143 -3.53 -0.22 -10.44
N ALA A 144 -4.10 0.38 -11.50
CA ALA A 144 -4.15 -0.23 -12.82
C ALA A 144 -2.74 -0.51 -13.37
N ALA A 145 -1.80 0.43 -13.21
CA ALA A 145 -0.42 0.26 -13.62
C ALA A 145 0.28 -0.84 -12.80
N LEU A 146 0.10 -0.87 -11.49
CA LEU A 146 0.66 -1.90 -10.61
C LEU A 146 0.09 -3.29 -10.92
N PHE A 147 -1.22 -3.40 -11.22
CA PHE A 147 -1.83 -4.67 -11.62
C PHE A 147 -1.30 -5.16 -12.97
N ALA A 148 -0.98 -4.26 -13.90
CA ALA A 148 -0.34 -4.63 -15.15
C ALA A 148 1.07 -5.22 -14.92
N LEU A 149 1.76 -4.80 -13.86
CA LEU A 149 3.06 -5.34 -13.44
C LEU A 149 2.94 -6.65 -12.62
N GLY A 150 1.72 -7.08 -12.25
CA GLY A 150 1.48 -8.34 -11.55
C GLY A 150 1.12 -8.22 -10.07
N THR A 151 1.03 -7.03 -9.51
CA THR A 151 0.46 -6.83 -8.17
C THR A 151 -1.00 -7.28 -8.17
N THR A 152 -1.43 -7.97 -7.12
CA THR A 152 -2.81 -8.50 -7.01
C THR A 152 -3.69 -7.65 -6.11
N THR A 153 -3.10 -6.95 -5.17
CA THR A 153 -3.83 -6.12 -4.19
C THR A 153 -3.05 -4.85 -3.89
N VAL A 154 -3.74 -3.72 -3.93
CA VAL A 154 -3.22 -2.42 -3.50
C VAL A 154 -4.12 -1.85 -2.42
N ILE A 155 -3.54 -1.49 -1.28
CA ILE A 155 -4.23 -0.75 -0.22
C ILE A 155 -3.66 0.66 -0.18
N GLY A 156 -4.52 1.66 -0.30
CA GLY A 156 -4.09 3.05 -0.28
C GLY A 156 -5.19 3.97 0.22
N SER A 157 -4.82 5.17 0.60
CA SER A 157 -5.77 6.19 1.04
C SER A 157 -6.32 6.98 -0.15
N VAL A 158 -7.63 7.25 -0.12
CA VAL A 158 -8.33 8.09 -1.10
C VAL A 158 -8.57 9.51 -0.61
N ILE A 159 -8.16 9.80 0.63
CA ILE A 159 -8.20 11.14 1.23
C ILE A 159 -6.97 11.33 2.11
N ALA A 160 -6.59 12.57 2.35
CA ALA A 160 -5.54 12.88 3.31
C ALA A 160 -5.97 12.45 4.73
N ILE A 161 -5.10 11.72 5.42
CA ILE A 161 -5.32 11.25 6.79
C ILE A 161 -4.19 11.79 7.66
N PRO A 162 -4.50 12.28 8.87
CA PRO A 162 -3.45 12.61 9.83
C PRO A 162 -2.59 11.38 10.18
N ASP A 163 -1.28 11.55 10.24
CA ASP A 163 -0.31 10.48 10.58
C ASP A 163 -0.66 9.77 11.89
N GLU A 164 -1.19 10.52 12.86
CA GLU A 164 -1.59 10.00 14.18
C GLU A 164 -2.70 8.94 14.09
N ALA A 165 -3.59 9.05 13.11
CA ALA A 165 -4.68 8.10 12.89
C ALA A 165 -4.25 6.91 12.03
N THR A 166 -3.24 7.09 11.19
CA THR A 166 -2.78 6.08 10.22
C THR A 166 -2.07 4.91 10.90
N ALA A 167 -1.11 5.17 11.77
CA ALA A 167 -0.31 4.10 12.39
C ALA A 167 -1.16 3.10 13.21
N PRO A 168 -2.13 3.52 14.07
CA PRO A 168 -3.00 2.57 14.78
C PRO A 168 -3.89 1.75 13.85
N LEU A 169 -4.37 2.36 12.75
CA LEU A 169 -5.18 1.67 11.75
C LEU A 169 -4.35 0.60 11.03
N MET A 170 -3.14 0.95 10.58
CA MET A 170 -2.24 0.01 9.91
C MET A 170 -1.81 -1.11 10.85
N ALA A 171 -1.51 -0.83 12.11
CA ALA A 171 -1.19 -1.86 13.10
C ALA A 171 -2.33 -2.87 13.27
N SER A 172 -3.59 -2.41 13.37
CA SER A 172 -4.77 -3.28 13.43
C SER A 172 -4.97 -4.06 12.13
N PHE A 173 -4.85 -3.40 10.97
CA PHE A 173 -4.94 -4.04 9.66
C PHE A 173 -3.93 -5.20 9.52
N HIS A 174 -2.66 -4.95 9.83
CA HIS A 174 -1.62 -5.97 9.76
C HIS A 174 -1.82 -7.09 10.77
N THR A 175 -2.37 -6.82 11.96
CA THR A 175 -2.73 -7.86 12.94
C THR A 175 -3.76 -8.84 12.34
N HIS A 176 -4.80 -8.32 11.69
CA HIS A 176 -5.80 -9.16 11.04
C HIS A 176 -5.24 -9.91 9.82
N LEU A 177 -4.36 -9.25 9.05
CA LEU A 177 -3.71 -9.87 7.91
C LEU A 177 -2.78 -11.03 8.34
N ALA A 178 -2.00 -10.83 9.39
CA ALA A 178 -1.13 -11.86 9.97
C ALA A 178 -1.92 -13.04 10.56
N ALA A 179 -3.16 -12.79 11.04
CA ALA A 179 -4.09 -13.82 11.46
C ALA A 179 -4.71 -14.62 10.29
N GLY A 180 -4.39 -14.26 9.03
CA GLY A 180 -4.80 -14.97 7.82
C GLY A 180 -6.11 -14.50 7.19
N LEU A 181 -6.64 -13.33 7.60
CA LEU A 181 -7.80 -12.73 6.95
C LEU A 181 -7.43 -12.22 5.55
N ALA A 182 -8.41 -12.21 4.66
CA ALA A 182 -8.29 -11.53 3.38
C ALA A 182 -8.04 -10.04 3.60
N SER A 183 -7.29 -9.38 2.71
CA SER A 183 -6.92 -7.96 2.88
C SER A 183 -8.13 -7.03 2.97
N SER A 184 -9.20 -7.29 2.22
CA SER A 184 -10.44 -6.52 2.32
C SER A 184 -11.15 -6.70 3.67
N GLU A 185 -11.16 -7.93 4.22
CA GLU A 185 -11.73 -8.21 5.53
C GLU A 185 -10.90 -7.63 6.66
N ALA A 186 -9.56 -7.78 6.58
CA ALA A 186 -8.62 -7.19 7.52
C ALA A 186 -8.78 -5.67 7.58
N LEU A 187 -8.90 -5.01 6.41
CA LEU A 187 -9.10 -3.57 6.34
C LEU A 187 -10.46 -3.15 6.91
N ALA A 188 -11.54 -3.87 6.59
CA ALA A 188 -12.88 -3.57 7.10
C ALA A 188 -12.93 -3.66 8.64
N ARG A 189 -12.29 -4.67 9.23
CA ARG A 189 -12.21 -4.83 10.69
C ARG A 189 -11.37 -3.72 11.32
N ALA A 190 -10.19 -3.43 10.77
CA ALA A 190 -9.33 -2.37 11.28
C ALA A 190 -10.04 -1.00 11.26
N GLN A 191 -10.77 -0.69 10.19
CA GLN A 191 -11.55 0.54 10.08
C GLN A 191 -12.72 0.59 11.06
N ALA A 192 -13.37 -0.54 11.34
CA ALA A 192 -14.44 -0.62 12.33
C ALA A 192 -13.92 -0.41 13.76
N GLU A 193 -12.73 -0.92 14.07
CA GLU A 193 -12.10 -0.82 15.40
C GLU A 193 -11.50 0.56 15.69
N ARG A 194 -10.88 1.19 14.68
CA ARG A 194 -10.10 2.42 14.85
C ARG A 194 -10.80 3.67 14.34
N GLY A 195 -11.91 3.50 13.63
CA GLY A 195 -12.54 4.58 12.89
C GLY A 195 -11.75 4.92 11.62
N GLY A 196 -12.38 5.64 10.71
CA GLY A 196 -11.73 6.11 9.49
C GLY A 196 -11.97 5.19 8.29
N ALA A 197 -12.64 5.74 7.29
CA ALA A 197 -12.95 5.04 6.04
C ALA A 197 -12.13 5.56 4.86
N ALA A 198 -10.90 5.96 5.14
CA ALA A 198 -10.05 6.64 4.18
C ALA A 198 -9.24 5.69 3.29
N PHE A 199 -8.92 4.49 3.81
CA PHE A 199 -8.25 3.46 3.02
C PHE A 199 -9.24 2.62 2.24
N VAL A 200 -8.82 2.23 1.04
CA VAL A 200 -9.57 1.33 0.17
C VAL A 200 -8.70 0.15 -0.23
N ASN A 201 -9.34 -0.99 -0.46
CA ASN A 201 -8.71 -2.18 -1.00
C ASN A 201 -9.04 -2.25 -2.49
N LEU A 202 -8.00 -2.29 -3.30
CA LEU A 202 -8.10 -2.42 -4.75
C LEU A 202 -7.56 -3.79 -5.18
N GLY A 203 -8.25 -4.47 -6.09
CA GLY A 203 -7.84 -5.77 -6.62
C GLY A 203 -8.60 -6.95 -6.04
N ALA A 204 -7.88 -8.03 -5.67
CA ALA A 204 -8.49 -9.29 -5.27
C ALA A 204 -9.11 -9.30 -3.87
N GLY A 205 -8.62 -8.48 -2.96
CA GLY A 205 -9.16 -8.36 -1.59
C GLY A 205 -8.87 -9.53 -0.67
#